data_79621433414d996fef8a0c933e372228
#
_entry.id   79621433414d996fef8a0c933e372228
#
_cell.length_a   1.000
_cell.length_b   1.000
_cell.length_c   1.000
_cell.angle_alpha   90.00
_cell.angle_beta   90.00
_cell.angle_gamma   90.00
#
_symmetry.space_group_name_H-M   'P 1'
#
loop_
_entity.id
_entity.type
_entity.pdbx_description
1 polymer ?
#
loop_
_entity_poly.entity_id
_entity_poly.type
_entity_poly.pdbx_seq_one_letter_code
_entity_poly.pdbx_strand_id
1 'polypeptide(L)' 'MANEIVWLTTSLANQNYLNTFFRHNGISMSVVKTDYDICLQTVGELEKKGTKVIICKGELEHIISNNTSSVVV' A
#
# COMPACT_ATOMS: atom_id res chain seq x y z
N MET A 1 -4.87 10.50 -11.23
CA MET A 1 -4.85 11.02 -9.85
C MET A 1 -4.26 9.99 -8.91
N ALA A 2 -3.39 10.41 -8.03
CA ALA A 2 -2.86 9.51 -7.02
C ALA A 2 -3.94 9.20 -5.99
N ASN A 3 -4.00 7.96 -5.52
CA ASN A 3 -4.90 7.57 -4.47
C ASN A 3 -4.32 7.95 -3.13
N GLU A 4 -5.13 8.58 -2.29
CA GLU A 4 -4.71 8.95 -0.95
C GLU A 4 -4.53 7.72 -0.05
N ILE A 5 -5.25 6.66 -0.33
CA ILE A 5 -5.21 5.41 0.43
C ILE A 5 -4.70 4.30 -0.47
N VAL A 6 -3.65 3.62 -0.02
CA VAL A 6 -3.03 2.53 -0.77
C VAL A 6 -2.87 1.32 0.15
N TRP A 7 -3.19 0.15 -0.38
CA TRP A 7 -2.94 -1.12 0.30
C TRP A 7 -1.64 -1.69 -0.22
N LEU A 8 -0.67 -1.91 0.66
CA LEU A 8 0.60 -2.54 0.31
C LEU A 8 0.59 -4.01 0.66
N THR A 9 1.12 -4.83 -0.24
CA THR A 9 1.26 -6.27 -0.01
C THR A 9 2.56 -6.77 -0.65
N THR A 10 3.09 -7.86 -0.12
CA THR A 10 4.24 -8.53 -0.72
C THR A 10 3.81 -9.72 -1.59
N SER A 11 2.51 -10.00 -1.66
CA SER A 11 1.97 -11.14 -2.38
C SER A 11 1.27 -10.71 -3.66
N LEU A 12 1.74 -11.23 -4.80
CA LEU A 12 1.10 -10.97 -6.09
C LEU A 12 -0.33 -11.54 -6.11
N ALA A 13 -0.53 -12.69 -5.48
CA ALA A 13 -1.85 -13.30 -5.39
C ALA A 13 -2.83 -12.40 -4.62
N ASN A 14 -2.38 -11.83 -3.49
CA ASN A 14 -3.20 -10.90 -2.73
C ASN A 14 -3.49 -9.63 -3.52
N GLN A 15 -2.51 -9.11 -4.25
CA GLN A 15 -2.71 -7.93 -5.08
C GLN A 15 -3.83 -8.18 -6.09
N ASN A 16 -3.78 -9.30 -6.79
CA ASN A 16 -4.78 -9.65 -7.79
C ASN A 16 -6.15 -9.86 -7.18
N TYR A 17 -6.20 -10.55 -6.05
CA TYR A 17 -7.46 -10.80 -5.35
C TYR A 17 -8.11 -9.50 -4.89
N LEU A 18 -7.33 -8.64 -4.23
CA LEU A 18 -7.86 -7.37 -3.69
C LEU A 18 -8.27 -6.42 -4.80
N ASN A 19 -7.50 -6.33 -5.87
CA ASN A 19 -7.88 -5.49 -7.01
C ASN A 19 -9.21 -5.94 -7.61
N THR A 20 -9.42 -7.23 -7.75
CA THR A 20 -10.68 -7.78 -8.25
C THR A 20 -11.81 -7.50 -7.28
N PHE A 21 -11.59 -7.74 -5.98
CA PHE A 21 -12.59 -7.51 -4.96
C PHE A 21 -13.04 -6.04 -4.91
N PHE A 22 -12.08 -5.12 -4.89
CA PHE A 22 -12.39 -3.71 -4.83
C PHE A 22 -13.14 -3.23 -6.07
N ARG A 23 -12.74 -3.71 -7.25
CA ARG A 23 -13.40 -3.36 -8.50
C ARG A 23 -14.84 -3.84 -8.51
N HIS A 24 -15.10 -5.08 -8.07
CA HIS A 24 -16.44 -5.65 -8.01
C HIS A 24 -17.35 -4.92 -7.02
N ASN A 25 -16.79 -4.30 -6.00
CA ASN A 25 -17.56 -3.60 -4.98
C ASN A 25 -17.54 -2.08 -5.13
N GLY A 26 -17.03 -1.58 -6.25
CA GLY A 26 -17.02 -0.15 -6.53
C GLY A 26 -16.10 0.64 -5.61
N ILE A 27 -15.09 -0.01 -5.02
CA ILE A 27 -14.15 0.64 -4.12
C ILE A 27 -12.95 1.14 -4.92
N SER A 28 -12.67 2.44 -4.81
CA SER A 28 -11.58 3.08 -5.53
C SER A 28 -10.33 3.10 -4.65
N MET A 29 -9.66 1.96 -4.57
CA MET A 29 -8.42 1.82 -3.79
C MET A 29 -7.37 1.12 -4.62
N SER A 30 -6.14 1.60 -4.57
CA SER A 30 -5.01 0.95 -5.23
C SER A 30 -4.37 -0.08 -4.33
N VAL A 31 -4.02 -1.22 -4.91
CA VAL A 31 -3.25 -2.25 -4.23
C VAL A 31 -1.89 -2.33 -4.92
N VAL A 32 -0.84 -2.09 -4.16
CA VAL A 32 0.52 -2.04 -4.70
C VAL A 32 1.35 -3.18 -4.11
N LYS A 33 2.01 -3.92 -4.98
CA LYS A 33 2.93 -4.96 -4.54
C LYS A 33 4.31 -4.35 -4.29
N THR A 34 4.92 -4.73 -3.18
CA THR A 34 6.29 -4.34 -2.86
C THR A 34 7.01 -5.54 -2.25
N ASP A 35 8.28 -5.38 -1.92
CA ASP A 35 9.06 -6.39 -1.21
C ASP A 35 9.70 -5.76 0.02
N TYR A 36 10.10 -6.59 0.98
CA TYR A 36 10.64 -6.08 2.25
C TYR A 36 11.88 -5.22 2.06
N ASP A 37 12.71 -5.53 1.08
CA ASP A 37 13.96 -4.79 0.83
C ASP A 37 13.75 -3.45 0.13
N ILE A 38 12.60 -3.25 -0.53
CA ILE A 38 12.32 -2.00 -1.24
C ILE A 38 11.09 -1.27 -0.73
N CYS A 39 10.47 -1.76 0.34
CA CYS A 39 9.19 -1.20 0.80
C CYS A 39 9.30 0.28 1.20
N LEU A 40 10.40 0.70 1.80
CA LEU A 40 10.56 2.11 2.17
C LEU A 40 10.70 3.00 0.94
N GLN A 41 11.37 2.53 -0.10
CA GLN A 41 11.45 3.25 -1.36
C GLN A 41 10.08 3.35 -2.01
N THR A 42 9.31 2.26 -1.99
CA THR A 42 7.95 2.24 -2.53
C THR A 42 7.06 3.26 -1.81
N VAL A 43 7.12 3.30 -0.48
CA VAL A 43 6.36 4.25 0.31
C VAL A 43 6.75 5.69 -0.03
N GLY A 44 8.05 5.96 -0.16
CA GLY A 44 8.52 7.29 -0.53
C GLY A 44 7.97 7.75 -1.87
N GLU A 45 7.91 6.86 -2.85
CA GLU A 45 7.33 7.18 -4.15
C GLU A 45 5.84 7.43 -4.07
N LEU A 46 5.12 6.64 -3.26
CA LEU A 46 3.69 6.83 -3.05
C LEU A 46 3.40 8.17 -2.38
N GLU A 47 4.18 8.54 -1.39
CA GLU A 47 4.01 9.82 -0.70
C GLU A 47 4.22 11.00 -1.65
N LYS A 48 5.18 10.90 -2.57
CA LYS A 48 5.39 11.92 -3.59
C LYS A 48 4.19 12.09 -4.50
N LYS A 49 3.41 11.04 -4.68
CA LYS A 49 2.20 11.06 -5.50
C LYS A 49 0.95 11.47 -4.74
N GLY A 50 1.09 11.75 -3.45
CA GLY A 50 -0.02 12.23 -2.63
C GLY A 50 -0.67 11.20 -1.73
N THR A 51 -0.09 10.01 -1.59
CA THR A 51 -0.61 8.99 -0.68
C THR A 51 -0.43 9.46 0.77
N LYS A 52 -1.49 9.34 1.56
CA LYS A 52 -1.49 9.78 2.96
C LYS A 52 -1.76 8.66 3.94
N VAL A 53 -2.43 7.59 3.49
CA VAL A 53 -2.77 6.44 4.32
C VAL A 53 -2.29 5.18 3.63
N ILE A 54 -1.56 4.36 4.37
CA ILE A 54 -1.05 3.10 3.85
C ILE A 54 -1.60 1.98 4.72
N ILE A 55 -2.26 1.02 4.08
CA ILE A 55 -2.76 -0.17 4.75
C ILE A 55 -1.80 -1.30 4.46
N CYS A 56 -1.25 -1.91 5.50
CA CYS A 56 -0.35 -3.05 5.35
C CYS A 56 -0.39 -3.88 6.62
N LYS A 57 0.09 -5.11 6.53
CA LYS A 57 0.00 -6.06 7.65
C LYS A 57 1.33 -6.76 7.88
N GLY A 58 1.50 -7.26 9.09
CA GLY A 58 2.65 -8.07 9.46
C GLY A 58 3.94 -7.27 9.49
N GLU A 59 5.00 -7.85 8.95
CA GLU A 59 6.32 -7.22 8.95
C GLU A 59 6.35 -5.90 8.20
N LEU A 60 5.58 -5.76 7.13
CA LEU A 60 5.51 -4.50 6.39
C LEU A 60 5.03 -3.37 7.29
N GLU A 61 3.98 -3.61 8.05
CA GLU A 61 3.46 -2.61 8.98
C GLU A 61 4.53 -2.17 9.95
N HIS A 62 5.28 -3.12 10.48
CA HIS A 62 6.32 -2.84 11.47
C HIS A 62 7.45 -1.98 10.89
N ILE A 63 7.90 -2.32 9.69
CA ILE A 63 8.99 -1.59 9.04
C ILE A 63 8.53 -0.19 8.63
N ILE A 64 7.36 -0.09 8.03
CA ILE A 64 6.88 1.15 7.44
C ILE A 64 6.45 2.15 8.51
N SER A 65 5.75 1.70 9.55
CA SER A 65 5.24 2.62 10.58
C SER A 65 6.34 3.38 11.30
N ASN A 66 7.55 2.83 11.37
CA ASN A 66 8.68 3.48 12.02
C ASN A 66 9.44 4.43 11.10
N ASN A 67 9.14 4.45 9.80
CA ASN A 67 9.97 5.13 8.81
C ASN A 67 9.19 6.00 7.83
N THR A 68 7.95 6.31 8.13
CA THR A 68 7.12 7.13 7.23
C THR A 68 6.35 8.18 8.02
N SER A 69 6.00 9.27 7.32
CA SER A 69 5.11 10.30 7.87
C SER A 69 3.65 10.03 7.55
N SER A 70 3.37 9.05 6.70
CA SER A 70 1.99 8.66 6.38
C SER A 70 1.35 7.90 7.53
N VAL A 71 0.02 7.92 7.58
CA VAL A 71 -0.73 7.11 8.54
C VAL A 71 -0.67 5.66 8.08
N VAL A 72 -0.25 4.76 8.98
CA VAL A 72 -0.17 3.33 8.69
C VAL A 72 -1.24 2.60 9.50
N VAL A 73 -2.00 1.78 8.81
CA VAL A 73 -3.11 1.05 9.42
C VAL A 73 -2.87 -0.45 9.35
#